data_b53115bd55d27da0bd0151f8df49b124
#
_entry.id   b53115bd55d27da0bd0151f8df49b124
#
_cell.length_a   1.000
_cell.length_b   1.000
_cell.length_c   1.000
_cell.angle_alpha   90.00
_cell.angle_beta   90.00
_cell.angle_gamma   90.00
#
_symmetry.space_group_name_H-M   'P 1'
#
loop_
_entity.id
_entity.type
_entity.pdbx_description
1 polymer ?
#
loop_
_entity_poly.entity_id
_entity_poly.type
_entity_poly.pdbx_seq_one_letter_code
_entity_poly.pdbx_strand_id
1 'polypeptide(L)'
;MRLTTTHRTWGFGLCFLYLRNRKHFLWNHQRLDGVYRALELHLRIKPRTRLVRAAPQPLAVPAAINAVWSMDLLHDQRRDGRRFRWFNVLDDFNREGLTIEVDLALPAARVVQALDPLIEWRGLPKVIRSDNGPEYLSETVRPWAIARGIQLEFIQPGKPPQNAYVERYNRTVRDDWLAQTVFDRIEDVQASATRWLWTYNNERPTMALGGITPAQKFARAA
;
A
#
# COMPACT_ATOMS: atom_id res chain seq x y z
N MET A 1 -15.26 -1.22 21.24
CA MET A 1 -13.86 -1.15 21.73
C MET A 1 -12.88 -2.05 20.99
N ARG A 2 -13.18 -3.33 20.66
CA ARG A 2 -12.21 -4.19 19.94
C ARG A 2 -11.61 -3.60 18.68
N LEU A 3 -12.40 -2.93 17.83
CA LEU A 3 -11.93 -2.39 16.54
C LEU A 3 -10.81 -1.36 16.70
N THR A 4 -10.98 -0.38 17.58
CA THR A 4 -9.99 0.69 17.83
C THR A 4 -8.77 0.21 18.59
N THR A 5 -8.88 -0.89 19.33
CA THR A 5 -7.75 -1.54 19.99
C THR A 5 -6.90 -2.33 18.99
N THR A 6 -7.57 -3.01 18.05
CA THR A 6 -6.90 -3.81 17.01
C THR A 6 -6.27 -2.90 15.94
N HIS A 7 -6.96 -1.83 15.54
CA HIS A 7 -6.52 -0.90 14.50
C HIS A 7 -6.30 0.50 15.09
N ARG A 8 -5.25 0.65 15.86
CA ARG A 8 -4.96 1.89 16.64
C ARG A 8 -4.78 3.14 15.79
N THR A 9 -4.42 2.99 14.52
CA THR A 9 -4.21 4.08 13.57
C THR A 9 -5.46 4.47 12.80
N TRP A 10 -6.54 3.69 12.91
CA TRP A 10 -7.78 3.99 12.22
C TRP A 10 -8.56 5.07 12.97
N GLY A 11 -8.66 6.24 12.36
CA GLY A 11 -9.54 7.28 12.86
C GLY A 11 -11.02 6.94 12.62
N PHE A 12 -11.91 7.77 13.18
CA PHE A 12 -13.37 7.59 13.11
C PHE A 12 -13.87 7.25 11.71
N GLY A 13 -13.41 7.96 10.67
CA GLY A 13 -13.88 7.73 9.29
C GLY A 13 -13.61 6.31 8.79
N LEU A 14 -12.43 5.73 9.06
CA LEU A 14 -12.11 4.35 8.68
C LEU A 14 -12.92 3.34 9.50
N CYS A 15 -13.08 3.57 10.80
CA CYS A 15 -13.90 2.72 11.66
C CYS A 15 -15.37 2.71 11.22
N PHE A 16 -15.93 3.88 10.89
CA PHE A 16 -17.28 4.01 10.37
C PHE A 16 -17.47 3.24 9.05
N LEU A 17 -16.57 3.45 8.10
CA LEU A 17 -16.63 2.77 6.79
C LEU A 17 -16.46 1.26 6.91
N TYR A 18 -15.58 0.78 7.78
CA TYR A 18 -15.42 -0.64 8.07
C TYR A 18 -16.72 -1.25 8.61
N LEU A 19 -17.32 -0.61 9.62
CA LEU A 19 -18.57 -1.08 10.20
C LEU A 19 -19.69 -1.08 9.17
N ARG A 20 -19.78 -0.05 8.33
CA ARG A 20 -20.83 0.08 7.32
C ARG A 20 -20.62 -0.84 6.12
N ASN A 21 -19.46 -0.82 5.50
CA ASN A 21 -19.21 -1.45 4.20
C ASN A 21 -18.69 -2.88 4.31
N ARG A 22 -18.08 -3.25 5.44
CA ARG A 22 -17.50 -4.58 5.68
C ARG A 22 -18.32 -5.43 6.64
N LYS A 23 -18.89 -4.80 7.69
CA LYS A 23 -19.74 -5.47 8.71
C LYS A 23 -21.24 -5.25 8.49
N HIS A 24 -21.63 -4.41 7.53
CA HIS A 24 -23.02 -4.15 7.14
C HIS A 24 -23.88 -3.55 8.24
N PHE A 25 -23.29 -2.85 9.22
CA PHE A 25 -24.04 -2.10 10.21
C PHE A 25 -24.55 -0.78 9.60
N LEU A 26 -25.88 -0.62 9.50
CA LEU A 26 -26.53 0.57 8.93
C LEU A 26 -26.69 1.71 9.96
N TRP A 27 -25.73 1.87 10.85
CA TRP A 27 -25.78 2.93 11.85
C TRP A 27 -25.59 4.31 11.24
N ASN A 28 -26.32 5.29 11.82
CA ASN A 28 -26.16 6.69 11.42
C ASN A 28 -24.77 7.20 11.82
N HIS A 29 -24.16 7.95 10.91
CA HIS A 29 -22.83 8.56 11.12
C HIS A 29 -22.79 9.43 12.38
N GLN A 30 -23.79 10.31 12.58
CA GLN A 30 -23.82 11.22 13.73
C GLN A 30 -23.95 10.46 15.06
N ARG A 31 -24.79 9.42 15.11
CA ARG A 31 -24.93 8.57 16.30
C ARG A 31 -23.62 7.87 16.65
N LEU A 32 -22.94 7.32 15.65
CA LEU A 32 -21.66 6.63 15.89
C LEU A 32 -20.55 7.62 16.29
N ASP A 33 -20.52 8.81 15.71
CA ASP A 33 -19.58 9.87 16.09
C ASP A 33 -19.79 10.31 17.53
N GLY A 34 -21.06 10.46 17.98
CA GLY A 34 -21.39 10.74 19.36
C GLY A 34 -20.85 9.67 20.34
N VAL A 35 -21.03 8.39 20.01
CA VAL A 35 -20.47 7.28 20.80
C VAL A 35 -18.93 7.32 20.79
N TYR A 36 -18.34 7.60 19.64
CA TYR A 36 -16.88 7.67 19.49
C TYR A 36 -16.26 8.79 20.32
N ARG A 37 -16.95 9.95 20.40
CA ARG A 37 -16.57 11.08 21.28
C ARG A 37 -16.75 10.74 22.75
N ALA A 38 -17.87 10.18 23.13
CA ALA A 38 -18.15 9.81 24.52
C ALA A 38 -17.13 8.79 25.08
N LEU A 39 -16.56 7.95 24.21
CA LEU A 39 -15.52 6.98 24.56
C LEU A 39 -14.09 7.53 24.37
N GLU A 40 -13.92 8.81 24.06
CA GLU A 40 -12.63 9.49 23.86
C GLU A 40 -11.70 8.76 22.84
N LEU A 41 -12.26 8.16 21.78
CA LEU A 41 -11.53 7.35 20.81
C LEU A 41 -10.88 8.15 19.68
N HIS A 42 -11.00 9.47 19.68
CA HIS A 42 -10.41 10.32 18.65
C HIS A 42 -8.87 10.28 18.68
N LEU A 43 -8.27 10.08 17.52
CA LEU A 43 -6.82 10.16 17.39
C LEU A 43 -6.36 11.60 17.61
N ARG A 44 -5.38 11.80 18.48
CA ARG A 44 -4.72 13.11 18.71
C ARG A 44 -3.77 13.38 17.54
N ILE A 45 -4.30 13.93 16.46
CA ILE A 45 -3.50 14.31 15.28
C ILE A 45 -3.03 15.74 15.47
N LYS A 46 -1.71 15.97 15.59
CA LYS A 46 -1.15 17.32 15.55
C LYS A 46 -1.34 17.88 14.12
N PRO A 47 -1.99 19.04 13.93
CA PRO A 47 -2.10 19.64 12.61
C PRO A 47 -0.69 19.97 12.10
N ARG A 48 -0.34 19.46 10.93
CA ARG A 48 0.90 19.88 10.25
C ARG A 48 0.64 21.18 9.51
N THR A 49 1.51 22.16 9.66
CA THR A 49 1.48 23.38 8.86
C THR A 49 1.57 22.98 7.38
N ARG A 50 0.52 23.26 6.63
CA ARG A 50 0.45 22.91 5.21
C ARG A 50 1.25 23.94 4.40
N LEU A 51 2.35 23.53 3.81
CA LEU A 51 3.01 24.35 2.79
C LEU A 51 2.07 24.49 1.59
N VAL A 52 1.78 25.73 1.21
CA VAL A 52 0.98 26.01 0.02
C VAL A 52 1.84 25.65 -1.20
N ARG A 53 1.53 24.53 -1.84
CA ARG A 53 2.12 24.11 -3.12
C ARG A 53 1.03 24.12 -4.17
N ALA A 54 1.41 24.35 -5.43
CA ALA A 54 0.49 24.16 -6.55
C ALA A 54 -0.12 22.75 -6.48
N ALA A 55 -1.42 22.65 -6.74
CA ALA A 55 -2.10 21.36 -6.74
C ALA A 55 -1.45 20.45 -7.80
N PRO A 56 -0.90 19.27 -7.43
CA PRO A 56 -0.36 18.36 -8.43
C PRO A 56 -1.48 17.90 -9.36
N GLN A 57 -1.15 17.73 -10.64
CA GLN A 57 -2.10 17.13 -11.56
C GLN A 57 -2.43 15.71 -11.07
N PRO A 58 -3.71 15.33 -10.98
CA PRO A 58 -4.10 14.00 -10.54
C PRO A 58 -3.54 12.96 -11.50
N LEU A 59 -2.89 11.92 -10.94
CA LEU A 59 -2.50 10.76 -11.73
C LEU A 59 -3.76 10.04 -12.23
N ALA A 60 -3.82 9.76 -13.52
CA ALA A 60 -4.95 9.04 -14.11
C ALA A 60 -5.11 7.66 -13.47
N VAL A 61 -6.33 7.32 -13.07
CA VAL A 61 -6.65 5.99 -12.56
C VAL A 61 -6.70 5.03 -13.75
N PRO A 62 -5.95 3.91 -13.73
CA PRO A 62 -6.05 2.91 -14.78
C PRO A 62 -7.47 2.38 -14.91
N ALA A 63 -7.85 1.95 -16.12
CA ALA A 63 -9.23 1.54 -16.43
C ALA A 63 -9.57 0.11 -15.96
N ALA A 64 -8.57 -0.74 -15.74
CA ALA A 64 -8.77 -2.16 -15.45
C ALA A 64 -7.68 -2.71 -14.50
N ILE A 65 -7.98 -3.87 -13.92
CA ILE A 65 -7.05 -4.70 -13.17
C ILE A 65 -5.85 -5.04 -14.08
N ASN A 66 -4.66 -5.10 -13.51
CA ASN A 66 -3.40 -5.40 -14.22
C ASN A 66 -3.07 -4.42 -15.36
N ALA A 67 -3.74 -3.27 -15.45
CA ALA A 67 -3.36 -2.26 -16.43
C ALA A 67 -2.01 -1.61 -16.06
N VAL A 68 -1.84 -1.21 -14.81
CA VAL A 68 -0.61 -0.62 -14.30
C VAL A 68 -0.34 -1.14 -12.89
N TRP A 69 0.84 -1.71 -12.69
CA TRP A 69 1.39 -1.96 -11.36
C TRP A 69 2.42 -0.90 -11.02
N SER A 70 2.30 -0.29 -9.85
CA SER A 70 3.33 0.59 -9.29
C SER A 70 4.18 -0.17 -8.30
N MET A 71 5.49 0.01 -8.35
CA MET A 71 6.40 -0.61 -7.41
C MET A 71 7.36 0.40 -6.78
N ASP A 72 7.83 0.09 -5.58
CA ASP A 72 8.78 0.92 -4.84
C ASP A 72 9.60 0.09 -3.86
N LEU A 73 10.85 0.52 -3.64
CA LEU A 73 11.81 -0.05 -2.71
C LEU A 73 12.09 0.93 -1.58
N LEU A 74 11.89 0.48 -0.37
CA LEU A 74 12.06 1.31 0.82
C LEU A 74 13.01 0.62 1.82
N HIS A 75 13.35 1.33 2.88
CA HIS A 75 14.19 0.80 3.95
C HIS A 75 13.69 1.25 5.32
N ASP A 76 13.97 0.43 6.33
CA ASP A 76 13.78 0.71 7.74
C ASP A 76 14.87 -0.01 8.55
N GLN A 77 14.77 0.04 9.88
CA GLN A 77 15.72 -0.61 10.76
C GLN A 77 15.03 -1.43 11.85
N ARG A 78 15.66 -2.53 12.24
CA ARG A 78 15.25 -3.35 13.37
C ARG A 78 15.70 -2.70 14.68
N ARG A 79 15.30 -3.30 15.80
CA ARG A 79 15.70 -2.88 17.16
C ARG A 79 17.22 -2.80 17.35
N ASP A 80 17.95 -3.72 16.74
CA ASP A 80 19.42 -3.77 16.80
C ASP A 80 20.13 -2.75 15.91
N GLY A 81 19.38 -1.87 15.23
CA GLY A 81 19.87 -0.86 14.30
C GLY A 81 20.24 -1.38 12.92
N ARG A 82 20.18 -2.68 12.66
CA ARG A 82 20.44 -3.22 11.32
C ARG A 82 19.32 -2.84 10.38
N ARG A 83 19.69 -2.36 9.21
CA ARG A 83 18.75 -1.97 8.16
C ARG A 83 18.18 -3.21 7.47
N PHE A 84 16.95 -3.10 7.04
CA PHE A 84 16.31 -3.99 6.09
C PHE A 84 15.60 -3.19 5.00
N ARG A 85 15.32 -3.83 3.89
CA ARG A 85 14.58 -3.24 2.78
C ARG A 85 13.26 -3.98 2.60
N TRP A 86 12.28 -3.30 2.06
CA TRP A 86 11.06 -3.95 1.60
C TRP A 86 10.67 -3.43 0.22
N PHE A 87 10.14 -4.32 -0.56
CA PHE A 87 9.67 -4.11 -1.91
C PHE A 87 8.17 -4.22 -1.93
N ASN A 88 7.50 -3.18 -2.40
CA ASN A 88 6.05 -3.10 -2.54
C ASN A 88 5.66 -3.13 -4.00
N VAL A 89 4.60 -3.88 -4.30
CA VAL A 89 3.90 -3.83 -5.59
C VAL A 89 2.42 -3.56 -5.32
N LEU A 90 1.87 -2.60 -6.04
CA LEU A 90 0.48 -2.15 -5.93
C LEU A 90 -0.19 -2.20 -7.30
N ASP A 91 -1.40 -2.73 -7.41
CA ASP A 91 -2.25 -2.52 -8.59
C ASP A 91 -2.91 -1.13 -8.49
N ASP A 92 -2.62 -0.28 -9.46
CA ASP A 92 -3.09 1.12 -9.46
C ASP A 92 -4.60 1.27 -9.70
N PHE A 93 -5.27 0.27 -10.26
CA PHE A 93 -6.72 0.31 -10.48
C PHE A 93 -7.51 0.14 -9.18
N ASN A 94 -7.25 -0.92 -8.43
CA ASN A 94 -8.02 -1.27 -7.24
C ASN A 94 -7.29 -0.98 -5.93
N ARG A 95 -6.07 -0.40 -5.98
CA ARG A 95 -5.22 -0.09 -4.82
C ARG A 95 -4.85 -1.32 -4.00
N GLU A 96 -4.87 -2.48 -4.60
CA GLU A 96 -4.51 -3.73 -3.95
C GLU A 96 -2.99 -3.83 -3.79
N GLY A 97 -2.51 -4.04 -2.58
CA GLY A 97 -1.14 -4.43 -2.36
C GLY A 97 -0.95 -5.88 -2.83
N LEU A 98 -0.11 -6.09 -3.82
CA LEU A 98 0.11 -7.41 -4.40
C LEU A 98 1.17 -8.20 -3.64
N THR A 99 2.23 -7.52 -3.20
CA THR A 99 3.24 -8.10 -2.31
C THR A 99 3.91 -7.06 -1.44
N ILE A 100 4.48 -7.52 -0.33
CA ILE A 100 5.50 -6.85 0.48
C ILE A 100 6.61 -7.88 0.71
N GLU A 101 7.68 -7.80 -0.06
CA GLU A 101 8.87 -8.62 0.12
C GLU A 101 9.85 -7.90 1.03
N VAL A 102 10.35 -8.61 2.04
CA VAL A 102 11.29 -8.06 3.03
C VAL A 102 12.59 -8.85 3.00
N ASP A 103 13.72 -8.13 2.90
CA ASP A 103 15.05 -8.74 2.96
C ASP A 103 16.09 -7.73 3.48
N LEU A 104 17.26 -8.20 3.86
CA LEU A 104 18.41 -7.36 4.20
C LEU A 104 18.94 -6.62 2.95
N ALA A 105 18.88 -7.27 1.79
CA ALA A 105 19.20 -6.70 0.50
C ALA A 105 18.17 -7.14 -0.54
N LEU A 106 17.77 -6.24 -1.41
CA LEU A 106 16.82 -6.50 -2.51
C LEU A 106 17.47 -6.09 -3.84
N PRO A 107 18.44 -6.89 -4.34
CA PRO A 107 19.01 -6.67 -5.66
C PRO A 107 17.99 -6.98 -6.76
N ALA A 108 18.25 -6.56 -7.98
CA ALA A 108 17.37 -6.74 -9.14
C ALA A 108 16.87 -8.18 -9.34
N ALA A 109 17.71 -9.18 -9.07
CA ALA A 109 17.31 -10.59 -9.16
C ALA A 109 16.19 -10.94 -8.14
N ARG A 110 16.23 -10.37 -6.93
CA ARG A 110 15.18 -10.57 -5.93
C ARG A 110 13.89 -9.86 -6.32
N VAL A 111 13.96 -8.71 -6.99
CA VAL A 111 12.78 -8.03 -7.55
C VAL A 111 12.09 -8.94 -8.57
N VAL A 112 12.84 -9.54 -9.49
CA VAL A 112 12.30 -10.50 -10.47
C VAL A 112 11.70 -11.73 -9.79
N GLN A 113 12.40 -12.31 -8.80
CA GLN A 113 11.91 -13.45 -8.02
C GLN A 113 10.61 -13.14 -7.26
N ALA A 114 10.39 -11.89 -6.87
CA ALA A 114 9.14 -11.47 -6.23
C ALA A 114 8.02 -11.25 -7.25
N LEU A 115 8.34 -10.79 -8.46
CA LEU A 115 7.36 -10.52 -9.51
C LEU A 115 6.87 -11.78 -10.22
N ASP A 116 7.70 -12.80 -10.42
CA ASP A 116 7.32 -14.02 -11.13
C ASP A 116 6.12 -14.75 -10.52
N PRO A 117 6.06 -15.05 -9.21
CA PRO A 117 4.88 -15.65 -8.60
C PRO A 117 3.63 -14.76 -8.66
N LEU A 118 3.81 -13.43 -8.62
CA LEU A 118 2.67 -12.50 -8.76
C LEU A 118 2.05 -12.61 -10.14
N ILE A 119 2.86 -12.69 -11.17
CA ILE A 119 2.39 -12.84 -12.56
C ILE A 119 1.65 -14.17 -12.75
N GLU A 120 2.17 -15.26 -12.19
CA GLU A 120 1.54 -16.57 -12.28
C GLU A 120 0.16 -16.61 -11.64
N TRP A 121 0.00 -15.97 -10.52
CA TRP A 121 -1.22 -15.99 -9.74
C TRP A 121 -2.20 -14.88 -10.15
N ARG A 122 -1.70 -13.70 -10.51
CA ARG A 122 -2.52 -12.50 -10.74
C ARG A 122 -2.74 -12.20 -12.22
N GLY A 123 -1.89 -12.70 -13.07
CA GLY A 123 -1.80 -12.38 -14.48
C GLY A 123 -0.80 -11.26 -14.78
N LEU A 124 -0.48 -11.10 -16.04
CA LEU A 124 0.50 -10.13 -16.53
C LEU A 124 -0.01 -8.69 -16.44
N PRO A 125 0.76 -7.75 -15.85
CA PRO A 125 0.48 -6.34 -15.99
C PRO A 125 0.86 -5.85 -17.40
N LYS A 126 0.14 -4.85 -17.90
CA LYS A 126 0.52 -4.18 -19.15
C LYS A 126 1.72 -3.26 -18.93
N VAL A 127 1.72 -2.55 -17.82
CA VAL A 127 2.74 -1.57 -17.45
C VAL A 127 3.19 -1.82 -16.01
N ILE A 128 4.49 -1.76 -15.77
CA ILE A 128 5.07 -1.63 -14.44
C ILE A 128 5.71 -0.26 -14.32
N ARG A 129 5.28 0.52 -13.33
CA ARG A 129 5.80 1.86 -13.03
C ARG A 129 6.68 1.83 -11.79
N SER A 130 7.86 2.48 -11.88
CA SER A 130 8.78 2.62 -10.75
C SER A 130 9.51 3.97 -10.81
N ASP A 131 10.25 4.27 -9.75
CA ASP A 131 11.27 5.31 -9.81
C ASP A 131 12.49 4.85 -10.66
N ASN A 132 13.51 5.73 -10.75
CA ASN A 132 14.75 5.45 -11.48
C ASN A 132 15.82 4.76 -10.61
N GLY A 133 15.40 3.94 -9.65
CA GLY A 133 16.32 3.17 -8.82
C GLY A 133 17.23 2.27 -9.65
N PRO A 134 18.51 2.09 -9.25
CA PRO A 134 19.47 1.25 -9.99
C PRO A 134 18.99 -0.21 -10.09
N GLU A 135 18.20 -0.68 -9.15
CA GLU A 135 17.62 -2.02 -9.15
C GLU A 135 16.68 -2.22 -10.34
N TYR A 136 15.91 -1.19 -10.71
CA TYR A 136 14.93 -1.24 -11.79
C TYR A 136 15.54 -0.97 -13.18
N LEU A 137 16.59 -0.13 -13.21
CA LEU A 137 17.33 0.16 -14.45
C LEU A 137 18.32 -0.94 -14.83
N SER A 138 18.41 -2.01 -14.03
CA SER A 138 19.37 -3.09 -14.20
C SER A 138 19.15 -3.89 -15.47
N GLU A 139 20.22 -4.52 -15.94
CA GLU A 139 20.20 -5.48 -17.04
C GLU A 139 19.44 -6.79 -16.71
N THR A 140 18.94 -6.93 -15.49
CA THR A 140 18.12 -8.07 -15.08
C THR A 140 16.64 -7.80 -15.29
N VAL A 141 16.13 -6.65 -14.83
CA VAL A 141 14.69 -6.34 -14.86
C VAL A 141 14.22 -5.96 -16.27
N ARG A 142 15.01 -5.23 -17.04
CA ARG A 142 14.64 -4.81 -18.39
C ARG A 142 14.43 -5.98 -19.36
N PRO A 143 15.42 -6.89 -19.56
CA PRO A 143 15.21 -8.05 -20.43
C PRO A 143 14.09 -8.97 -19.95
N TRP A 144 13.93 -9.13 -18.63
CA TRP A 144 12.84 -9.88 -18.01
C TRP A 144 11.47 -9.32 -18.41
N ALA A 145 11.28 -8.00 -18.33
CA ALA A 145 10.04 -7.34 -18.69
C ALA A 145 9.75 -7.44 -20.21
N ILE A 146 10.77 -7.19 -21.05
CA ILE A 146 10.67 -7.31 -22.51
C ILE A 146 10.23 -8.71 -22.92
N ALA A 147 10.87 -9.76 -22.36
CA ALA A 147 10.54 -11.15 -22.66
C ALA A 147 9.07 -11.51 -22.32
N ARG A 148 8.42 -10.75 -21.43
CA ARG A 148 7.01 -10.94 -21.03
C ARG A 148 6.06 -9.94 -21.68
N GLY A 149 6.56 -9.04 -22.51
CA GLY A 149 5.74 -7.99 -23.15
C GLY A 149 5.23 -6.93 -22.16
N ILE A 150 5.92 -6.76 -21.03
CA ILE A 150 5.59 -5.76 -20.01
C ILE A 150 6.30 -4.45 -20.33
N GLN A 151 5.55 -3.35 -20.40
CA GLN A 151 6.14 -2.02 -20.56
C GLN A 151 6.65 -1.50 -19.21
N LEU A 152 7.91 -1.10 -19.14
CA LEU A 152 8.46 -0.39 -17.97
C LEU A 152 8.29 1.12 -18.15
N GLU A 153 7.67 1.76 -17.18
CA GLU A 153 7.47 3.21 -17.12
C GLU A 153 8.24 3.77 -15.93
N PHE A 154 9.25 4.59 -16.21
CA PHE A 154 10.04 5.26 -15.19
C PHE A 154 9.54 6.68 -14.96
N ILE A 155 9.35 7.07 -13.69
CA ILE A 155 8.95 8.43 -13.37
C ILE A 155 10.05 9.43 -13.74
N GLN A 156 9.65 10.63 -14.14
CA GLN A 156 10.60 11.69 -14.46
C GLN A 156 11.29 12.19 -13.17
N PRO A 157 12.60 12.43 -13.19
CA PRO A 157 13.30 13.02 -12.05
C PRO A 157 12.61 14.31 -11.58
N GLY A 158 12.39 14.43 -10.27
CA GLY A 158 11.72 15.57 -9.65
C GLY A 158 10.20 15.62 -9.83
N LYS A 159 9.56 14.57 -10.36
CA LYS A 159 8.10 14.46 -10.47
C LYS A 159 7.51 13.30 -9.64
N PRO A 160 7.64 13.30 -8.30
CA PRO A 160 7.05 12.29 -7.42
C PRO A 160 5.56 12.02 -7.68
N PRO A 161 4.71 13.02 -8.04
CA PRO A 161 3.30 12.74 -8.28
C PRO A 161 3.01 11.65 -9.31
N GLN A 162 3.96 11.33 -10.18
CA GLN A 162 3.82 10.26 -11.17
C GLN A 162 3.78 8.85 -10.55
N ASN A 163 4.24 8.67 -9.29
CA ASN A 163 4.15 7.41 -8.53
C ASN A 163 3.29 7.54 -7.26
N ALA A 164 2.35 8.48 -7.27
CA ALA A 164 1.59 8.89 -6.09
C ALA A 164 0.78 7.75 -5.43
N TYR A 165 0.39 6.72 -6.18
CA TYR A 165 -0.41 5.62 -5.65
C TYR A 165 0.41 4.72 -4.72
N VAL A 166 1.57 4.25 -5.16
CA VAL A 166 2.45 3.46 -4.30
C VAL A 166 3.07 4.30 -3.19
N GLU A 167 3.36 5.58 -3.41
CA GLU A 167 3.82 6.49 -2.34
C GLU A 167 2.76 6.64 -1.23
N ARG A 168 1.49 6.77 -1.61
CA ARG A 168 0.39 6.80 -0.64
C ARG A 168 0.23 5.48 0.08
N TYR A 169 0.37 4.36 -0.62
CA TYR A 169 0.38 3.01 -0.05
C TYR A 169 1.53 2.85 0.94
N ASN A 170 2.75 3.22 0.56
CA ASN A 170 3.95 3.17 1.41
C ASN A 170 3.78 3.97 2.71
N ARG A 171 3.13 5.13 2.63
CA ARG A 171 2.79 5.90 3.85
C ARG A 171 1.87 5.10 4.75
N THR A 172 0.87 4.42 4.19
CA THR A 172 -0.04 3.57 4.97
C THR A 172 0.71 2.38 5.57
N VAL A 173 1.60 1.73 4.82
CA VAL A 173 2.50 0.67 5.32
C VAL A 173 3.30 1.15 6.54
N ARG A 174 3.91 2.34 6.44
CA ARG A 174 4.69 2.92 7.55
C ARG A 174 3.83 3.26 8.75
N ASP A 175 2.72 3.98 8.55
CA ASP A 175 1.89 4.50 9.64
C ASP A 175 1.09 3.39 10.33
N ASP A 176 0.49 2.47 9.56
CA ASP A 176 -0.45 1.48 10.08
C ASP A 176 0.24 0.18 10.53
N TRP A 177 1.47 -0.09 10.08
CA TRP A 177 2.17 -1.33 10.38
C TRP A 177 3.54 -1.10 11.01
N LEU A 178 4.51 -0.54 10.30
CA LEU A 178 5.90 -0.44 10.77
C LEU A 178 6.03 0.42 12.04
N ALA A 179 5.33 1.55 12.10
CA ALA A 179 5.35 2.43 13.28
C ALA A 179 4.69 1.80 14.52
N GLN A 180 3.98 0.70 14.39
CA GLN A 180 3.28 0.01 15.50
C GLN A 180 4.09 -1.17 16.08
N THR A 181 5.15 -1.58 15.41
CA THR A 181 5.88 -2.80 15.77
C THR A 181 7.38 -2.60 15.66
N VAL A 182 8.11 -3.08 16.65
CA VAL A 182 9.57 -3.16 16.63
C VAL A 182 9.95 -4.62 16.43
N PHE A 183 10.80 -4.90 15.46
CA PHE A 183 11.17 -6.26 15.08
C PHE A 183 12.57 -6.62 15.54
N ASP A 184 12.75 -7.83 16.01
CA ASP A 184 14.04 -8.38 16.41
C ASP A 184 14.67 -9.24 15.29
N ARG A 185 13.85 -9.94 14.49
CA ARG A 185 14.28 -10.84 13.43
C ARG A 185 13.64 -10.48 12.09
N ILE A 186 14.34 -10.76 10.99
CA ILE A 186 13.86 -10.43 9.63
C ILE A 186 12.68 -11.32 9.24
N GLU A 187 12.65 -12.58 9.70
CA GLU A 187 11.56 -13.51 9.45
C GLU A 187 10.25 -13.04 10.08
N ASP A 188 10.32 -12.39 11.25
CA ASP A 188 9.17 -11.81 11.94
C ASP A 188 8.62 -10.62 11.17
N VAL A 189 9.51 -9.83 10.54
CA VAL A 189 9.09 -8.72 9.65
C VAL A 189 8.29 -9.26 8.49
N GLN A 190 8.79 -10.28 7.76
CA GLN A 190 8.10 -10.86 6.60
C GLN A 190 6.76 -11.48 6.99
N ALA A 191 6.72 -12.29 8.06
CA ALA A 191 5.47 -12.90 8.54
C ALA A 191 4.43 -11.85 8.97
N SER A 192 4.88 -10.75 9.58
CA SER A 192 4.02 -9.63 9.95
C SER A 192 3.55 -8.85 8.73
N ALA A 193 4.41 -8.63 7.72
CA ALA A 193 4.08 -7.98 6.46
C ALA A 193 2.94 -8.71 5.73
N THR A 194 3.02 -10.03 5.63
CA THR A 194 2.01 -10.87 4.99
C THR A 194 0.64 -10.75 5.68
N ARG A 195 0.61 -10.78 7.02
CA ARG A 195 -0.63 -10.60 7.80
C ARG A 195 -1.22 -9.20 7.63
N TRP A 196 -0.35 -8.17 7.65
CA TRP A 196 -0.80 -6.79 7.46
C TRP A 196 -1.33 -6.56 6.05
N LEU A 197 -0.66 -7.09 5.02
CA LEU A 197 -1.08 -7.02 3.63
C LEU A 197 -2.48 -7.62 3.43
N TRP A 198 -2.72 -8.78 4.05
CA TRP A 198 -4.05 -9.40 4.03
C TRP A 198 -5.10 -8.47 4.65
N THR A 199 -4.83 -7.90 5.82
CA THR A 199 -5.72 -6.94 6.50
C THR A 199 -5.96 -5.69 5.65
N TYR A 200 -4.91 -5.15 5.03
CA TYR A 200 -5.01 -4.00 4.14
C TYR A 200 -5.94 -4.29 2.96
N ASN A 201 -5.76 -5.41 2.30
CA ASN A 201 -6.56 -5.76 1.12
C ASN A 201 -8.00 -6.13 1.46
N ASN A 202 -8.23 -6.85 2.55
CA ASN A 202 -9.54 -7.45 2.85
C ASN A 202 -10.37 -6.68 3.87
N GLU A 203 -9.76 -5.95 4.78
CA GLU A 203 -10.47 -5.32 5.88
C GLU A 203 -10.38 -3.79 5.90
N ARG A 204 -9.28 -3.22 5.41
CA ARG A 204 -9.05 -1.77 5.49
C ARG A 204 -9.83 -1.01 4.42
N PRO A 205 -10.81 -0.15 4.80
CA PRO A 205 -11.48 0.71 3.84
C PRO A 205 -10.49 1.74 3.23
N THR A 206 -10.61 1.96 1.94
CA THR A 206 -9.78 2.92 1.22
C THR A 206 -10.64 4.08 0.73
N MET A 207 -10.35 5.30 1.21
CA MET A 207 -11.13 6.50 0.85
C MET A 207 -11.13 6.75 -0.66
N ALA A 208 -10.01 6.52 -1.34
CA ALA A 208 -9.89 6.66 -2.78
C ALA A 208 -10.78 5.69 -3.59
N LEU A 209 -11.29 4.63 -2.95
CA LEU A 209 -12.21 3.66 -3.52
C LEU A 209 -13.67 3.85 -3.03
N GLY A 210 -13.99 5.03 -2.49
CA GLY A 210 -15.31 5.29 -1.92
C GLY A 210 -15.58 4.55 -0.61
N GLY A 211 -14.53 4.20 0.13
CA GLY A 211 -14.63 3.58 1.45
C GLY A 211 -14.84 2.06 1.42
N ILE A 212 -14.62 1.41 0.28
CA ILE A 212 -14.56 -0.06 0.18
C ILE A 212 -13.11 -0.54 0.25
N THR A 213 -12.93 -1.85 0.45
CA THR A 213 -11.60 -2.46 0.47
C THR A 213 -11.08 -2.74 -0.96
N PRO A 214 -9.75 -2.89 -1.15
CA PRO A 214 -9.18 -3.31 -2.44
C PRO A 214 -9.81 -4.61 -2.96
N ALA A 215 -10.00 -5.62 -2.10
CA ALA A 215 -10.62 -6.89 -2.46
C ALA A 215 -12.09 -6.73 -2.90
N GLN A 216 -12.87 -5.85 -2.24
CA GLN A 216 -14.23 -5.53 -2.69
C GLN A 216 -14.25 -4.82 -4.03
N LYS A 217 -13.27 -3.95 -4.31
CA LYS A 217 -13.14 -3.29 -5.61
C LYS A 217 -12.77 -4.31 -6.70
N PHE A 218 -11.87 -5.24 -6.39
CA PHE A 218 -11.50 -6.34 -7.28
C PHE A 218 -12.73 -7.19 -7.65
N ALA A 219 -13.46 -7.68 -6.66
CA ALA A 219 -14.64 -8.51 -6.87
C ALA A 219 -15.77 -7.84 -7.68
N ARG A 220 -15.79 -6.51 -7.76
CA ARG A 220 -16.75 -5.75 -8.59
C ARG A 220 -16.30 -5.58 -10.04
N ALA A 221 -15.03 -5.84 -10.33
CA ALA A 221 -14.42 -5.61 -11.64
C ALA A 221 -14.08 -6.93 -12.37
N ALA A 222 -14.05 -8.04 -11.61
CA ALA A 222 -13.92 -9.40 -12.13
C ALA A 222 -15.28 -9.97 -12.56
#